data_334edc312a8f1e0ce3ed3cce82b65529
#
_entry.id   334edc312a8f1e0ce3ed3cce82b65529
#
_cell.length_a   1.000
_cell.length_b   1.000
_cell.length_c   1.000
_cell.angle_alpha   90.00
_cell.angle_beta   90.00
_cell.angle_gamma   90.00
#
_symmetry.space_group_name_H-M   'P 1'
#
loop_
_entity.id
_entity.type
_entity.pdbx_description
1 polymer ?
#
loop_
_entity_poly.entity_id
_entity_poly.type
_entity_poly.pdbx_seq_one_letter_code
_entity_poly.pdbx_strand_id
1 'polypeptide(L)'
;MESPFMDAEARVISLDPSARLHLAEPLAGGVSSHTRRLVFEAADGVHAVVERRPKAMPGKPPPVERATREAALLTRLPDLGIPAPRLRRFEPPDTLVLDFLEGEGDPPAGAPASVIGPMARLLVALHRLGPEHGLPPLPTFTDPLADLRTWRPDLFPADAVPGPACPPLAGPPRLLHGDFWMGNLLWRDGGLAGLLDWEDACLGDPMAELAAARCDLHSRFSADAAEALAWAYAALAPVDRARLSWWDFYMPTAQLTHMDGWGLPPDDLARVRTAMTERRDQSLAALGMG
;
A
#
# COMPACT_ATOMS: atom_id res chain seq x y z
N MET A 1 -15.84 -21.80 13.26
CA MET A 1 -14.56 -21.08 13.52
C MET A 1 -14.89 -19.93 14.46
N GLU A 2 -14.23 -19.86 15.60
CA GLU A 2 -14.41 -18.74 16.52
C GLU A 2 -13.94 -17.43 15.84
N SER A 3 -14.63 -16.33 16.14
CA SER A 3 -14.25 -15.00 15.63
C SER A 3 -12.86 -14.65 16.13
N PRO A 4 -11.97 -14.10 15.28
CA PRO A 4 -10.66 -13.63 15.72
C PRO A 4 -10.74 -12.36 16.58
N PHE A 5 -11.92 -11.77 16.70
CA PHE A 5 -12.17 -10.54 17.45
C PHE A 5 -12.93 -10.83 18.75
N MET A 6 -12.78 -9.95 19.73
CA MET A 6 -13.64 -9.92 20.90
C MET A 6 -15.11 -9.71 20.47
N ASP A 7 -16.06 -9.99 21.37
CA ASP A 7 -17.46 -9.69 21.14
C ASP A 7 -17.70 -8.24 20.70
N ALA A 8 -18.56 -8.02 19.71
CA ALA A 8 -18.74 -6.72 19.11
C ALA A 8 -19.37 -5.69 20.07
N GLU A 9 -20.32 -6.13 20.93
CA GLU A 9 -20.92 -5.25 21.94
C GLU A 9 -19.88 -4.87 23.00
N ALA A 10 -19.12 -5.85 23.49
CA ALA A 10 -18.04 -5.61 24.44
C ALA A 10 -17.00 -4.64 23.84
N ARG A 11 -16.74 -4.74 22.53
CA ARG A 11 -15.83 -3.84 21.83
C ARG A 11 -16.33 -2.40 21.87
N VAL A 12 -17.55 -2.12 21.43
CA VAL A 12 -18.05 -0.74 21.38
C VAL A 12 -18.20 -0.14 22.78
N ILE A 13 -18.62 -0.93 23.77
CA ILE A 13 -18.66 -0.50 25.18
C ILE A 13 -17.24 -0.16 25.69
N SER A 14 -16.22 -0.86 25.24
CA SER A 14 -14.82 -0.56 25.60
C SER A 14 -14.30 0.77 25.00
N LEU A 15 -14.89 1.23 23.90
CA LEU A 15 -14.58 2.51 23.28
C LEU A 15 -15.35 3.65 23.96
N ASP A 16 -16.64 3.43 24.24
CA ASP A 16 -17.48 4.35 24.97
C ASP A 16 -18.49 3.53 25.82
N PRO A 17 -18.52 3.72 27.16
CA PRO A 17 -19.44 3.00 28.05
C PRO A 17 -20.92 3.21 27.75
N SER A 18 -21.31 4.31 27.05
CA SER A 18 -22.67 4.59 26.61
C SER A 18 -23.00 3.99 25.26
N ALA A 19 -22.02 3.37 24.58
CA ALA A 19 -22.19 2.90 23.22
C ALA A 19 -23.20 1.76 23.09
N ARG A 20 -24.00 1.84 22.04
CA ARG A 20 -24.94 0.80 21.61
C ARG A 20 -24.58 0.35 20.20
N LEU A 21 -24.28 -0.92 20.07
CA LEU A 21 -23.97 -1.52 18.76
C LEU A 21 -25.22 -1.52 17.86
N HIS A 22 -25.05 -1.09 16.61
CA HIS A 22 -26.06 -1.18 15.55
C HIS A 22 -25.71 -2.22 14.50
N LEU A 23 -24.40 -2.33 14.13
CA LEU A 23 -23.95 -3.20 13.06
C LEU A 23 -22.55 -3.74 13.38
N ALA A 24 -22.35 -5.02 13.09
CA ALA A 24 -21.04 -5.66 13.05
C ALA A 24 -20.97 -6.52 11.80
N GLU A 25 -20.10 -6.15 10.85
CA GLU A 25 -19.98 -6.86 9.58
C GLU A 25 -18.53 -7.08 9.20
N PRO A 26 -18.17 -8.27 8.66
CA PRO A 26 -16.85 -8.45 8.10
C PRO A 26 -16.67 -7.55 6.87
N LEU A 27 -15.47 -6.97 6.72
CA LEU A 27 -15.10 -6.27 5.50
C LEU A 27 -14.35 -7.23 4.58
N ALA A 28 -14.77 -7.26 3.30
CA ALA A 28 -14.11 -8.03 2.26
C ALA A 28 -12.79 -7.35 1.83
N GLY A 29 -11.85 -8.13 1.29
CA GLY A 29 -10.65 -7.62 0.63
C GLY A 29 -9.33 -7.78 1.40
N GLY A 30 -9.34 -8.10 2.69
CA GLY A 30 -8.10 -8.30 3.45
C GLY A 30 -7.52 -9.70 3.31
N VAL A 31 -6.52 -9.92 2.44
CA VAL A 31 -5.80 -11.20 2.37
C VAL A 31 -4.93 -11.40 3.61
N SER A 32 -4.23 -10.35 4.03
CA SER A 32 -3.21 -10.34 5.10
C SER A 32 -3.78 -10.09 6.51
N SER A 33 -5.06 -9.70 6.62
CA SER A 33 -5.69 -9.36 7.91
C SER A 33 -7.14 -9.85 8.00
N HIS A 34 -7.62 -9.99 9.23
CA HIS A 34 -9.04 -10.03 9.53
C HIS A 34 -9.52 -8.60 9.75
N THR A 35 -10.63 -8.24 9.14
CA THR A 35 -11.16 -6.87 9.20
C THR A 35 -12.67 -6.92 9.37
N ARG A 36 -13.21 -6.12 10.30
CA ARG A 36 -14.66 -5.91 10.42
C ARG A 36 -15.00 -4.45 10.70
N ARG A 37 -16.16 -4.03 10.23
CA ARG A 37 -16.75 -2.73 10.54
C ARG A 37 -17.70 -2.87 11.71
N LEU A 38 -17.64 -1.91 12.64
CA LEU A 38 -18.62 -1.73 13.71
C LEU A 38 -19.26 -0.36 13.56
N VAL A 39 -20.61 -0.31 13.62
CA VAL A 39 -21.36 0.94 13.68
C VAL A 39 -22.09 0.96 15.00
N PHE A 40 -21.95 2.04 15.75
CA PHE A 40 -22.55 2.18 17.06
C PHE A 40 -22.98 3.63 17.32
N GLU A 41 -23.94 3.81 18.19
CA GLU A 41 -24.40 5.09 18.71
C GLU A 41 -23.79 5.32 20.08
N ALA A 42 -23.27 6.51 20.31
CA ALA A 42 -22.80 7.01 21.59
C ALA A 42 -23.48 8.34 21.92
N ALA A 43 -23.16 8.93 23.06
CA ALA A 43 -23.82 10.17 23.51
C ALA A 43 -23.64 11.35 22.54
N ASP A 44 -22.58 11.37 21.75
CA ASP A 44 -22.22 12.41 20.78
C ASP A 44 -22.62 12.07 19.33
N GLY A 45 -23.27 10.92 19.10
CA GLY A 45 -23.80 10.53 17.79
C GLY A 45 -23.47 9.13 17.33
N VAL A 46 -23.63 8.90 16.02
CA VAL A 46 -23.34 7.62 15.38
C VAL A 46 -21.88 7.60 14.90
N HIS A 47 -21.19 6.54 15.23
CA HIS A 47 -19.79 6.30 14.89
C HIS A 47 -19.62 5.01 14.09
N ALA A 48 -18.61 5.00 13.25
CA ALA A 48 -18.15 3.79 12.58
C ALA A 48 -16.64 3.60 12.78
N VAL A 49 -16.25 2.38 13.13
CA VAL A 49 -14.84 2.01 13.30
C VAL A 49 -14.55 0.72 12.56
N VAL A 50 -13.28 0.51 12.25
CA VAL A 50 -12.76 -0.74 11.70
C VAL A 50 -11.86 -1.39 12.72
N GLU A 51 -12.14 -2.65 13.06
CA GLU A 51 -11.17 -3.49 13.72
C GLU A 51 -10.36 -4.25 12.69
N ARG A 52 -9.05 -4.19 12.84
CA ARG A 52 -8.09 -4.89 11.98
C ARG A 52 -7.13 -5.71 12.83
N ARG A 53 -6.91 -6.97 12.42
CA ARG A 53 -5.98 -7.89 13.05
C ARG A 53 -5.17 -8.63 11.99
N PRO A 54 -3.85 -8.40 11.88
CA PRO A 54 -3.01 -9.08 10.92
C PRO A 54 -3.02 -10.60 11.11
N LYS A 55 -3.00 -11.34 10.01
CA LYS A 55 -2.84 -12.81 9.99
C LYS A 55 -1.37 -13.19 9.95
N ALA A 56 -1.04 -14.39 10.43
CA ALA A 56 0.26 -14.96 10.15
C ALA A 56 0.38 -15.25 8.65
N MET A 57 1.44 -14.71 8.02
CA MET A 57 1.69 -14.85 6.59
C MET A 57 3.10 -15.37 6.37
N PRO A 58 3.31 -16.34 5.47
CA PRO A 58 4.65 -16.80 5.09
C PRO A 58 5.50 -15.62 4.59
N GLY A 59 6.75 -15.53 5.06
CA GLY A 59 7.69 -14.51 4.62
C GLY A 59 7.47 -13.11 5.17
N LYS A 60 6.37 -12.85 5.93
CA LYS A 60 6.15 -11.57 6.61
C LYS A 60 6.54 -11.64 8.09
N PRO A 61 6.90 -10.51 8.71
CA PRO A 61 7.11 -10.41 10.15
C PRO A 61 5.88 -10.90 10.95
N PRO A 62 6.06 -11.29 12.23
CA PRO A 62 4.94 -11.73 13.07
C PRO A 62 3.80 -10.69 13.12
N PRO A 63 2.52 -11.14 13.25
CA PRO A 63 1.37 -10.24 13.32
C PRO A 63 1.52 -9.13 14.36
N VAL A 64 2.04 -9.45 15.55
CA VAL A 64 2.26 -8.47 16.62
C VAL A 64 3.24 -7.37 16.23
N GLU A 65 4.30 -7.70 15.52
CA GLU A 65 5.28 -6.72 15.05
C GLU A 65 4.69 -5.80 13.99
N ARG A 66 3.98 -6.36 13.00
CA ARG A 66 3.30 -5.59 11.96
C ARG A 66 2.25 -4.65 12.55
N ALA A 67 1.38 -5.16 13.44
CA ALA A 67 0.36 -4.36 14.10
C ALA A 67 0.95 -3.22 14.96
N THR A 68 2.00 -3.50 15.71
CA THR A 68 2.67 -2.49 16.56
C THR A 68 3.27 -1.37 15.70
N ARG A 69 3.93 -1.73 14.61
CA ARG A 69 4.55 -0.78 13.67
C ARG A 69 3.49 0.07 12.95
N GLU A 70 2.44 -0.58 12.42
CA GLU A 70 1.33 0.09 11.78
C GLU A 70 0.61 1.06 12.75
N ALA A 71 0.34 0.63 13.99
CA ALA A 71 -0.28 1.49 15.00
C ALA A 71 0.56 2.74 15.30
N ALA A 72 1.88 2.57 15.46
CA ALA A 72 2.79 3.68 15.69
C ALA A 72 2.81 4.66 14.52
N LEU A 73 2.81 4.16 13.28
CA LEU A 73 2.79 4.99 12.08
C LEU A 73 1.45 5.73 11.93
N LEU A 74 0.31 5.05 12.06
CA LEU A 74 -1.03 5.64 11.95
C LEU A 74 -1.30 6.72 12.99
N THR A 75 -0.61 6.70 14.13
CA THR A 75 -0.65 7.78 15.12
C THR A 75 -0.02 9.07 14.58
N ARG A 76 0.95 8.98 13.67
CA ARG A 76 1.71 10.12 13.14
C ARG A 76 1.18 10.70 11.83
N LEU A 77 0.66 9.83 10.96
CA LEU A 77 0.26 10.21 9.59
C LEU A 77 -0.72 11.39 9.52
N PRO A 78 -1.76 11.49 10.38
CA PRO A 78 -2.69 12.63 10.34
C PRO A 78 -2.00 13.97 10.60
N ASP A 79 -1.02 14.01 11.51
CA ASP A 79 -0.26 15.23 11.83
C ASP A 79 0.66 15.64 10.68
N LEU A 80 1.02 14.69 9.82
CA LEU A 80 1.85 14.90 8.62
C LEU A 80 1.02 15.21 7.37
N GLY A 81 -0.31 15.31 7.51
CA GLY A 81 -1.22 15.63 6.41
C GLY A 81 -1.45 14.48 5.42
N ILE A 82 -1.13 13.25 5.80
CA ILE A 82 -1.39 12.07 4.98
C ILE A 82 -2.82 11.57 5.27
N PRO A 83 -3.64 11.35 4.23
CA PRO A 83 -5.02 10.88 4.39
C PRO A 83 -5.04 9.39 4.71
N ALA A 84 -4.88 9.05 5.99
CA ALA A 84 -4.88 7.68 6.51
C ALA A 84 -5.95 7.52 7.59
N PRO A 85 -6.44 6.30 7.87
CA PRO A 85 -7.33 6.05 8.99
C PRO A 85 -6.67 6.48 10.30
N ARG A 86 -7.41 7.19 11.16
CA ARG A 86 -6.90 7.51 12.51
C ARG A 86 -6.94 6.27 13.39
N LEU A 87 -5.86 6.05 14.13
CA LEU A 87 -5.85 5.04 15.17
C LEU A 87 -6.67 5.54 16.38
N ARG A 88 -7.78 4.86 16.68
CA ARG A 88 -8.57 5.10 17.89
C ARG A 88 -7.96 4.41 19.09
N ARG A 89 -7.56 3.15 18.89
CA ARG A 89 -6.98 2.31 19.93
C ARG A 89 -6.10 1.23 19.33
N PHE A 90 -4.99 0.96 19.98
CA PHE A 90 -4.23 -0.26 19.78
C PHE A 90 -4.41 -1.16 21.00
N GLU A 91 -4.80 -2.39 20.76
CA GLU A 91 -4.94 -3.42 21.79
C GLU A 91 -3.92 -4.52 21.55
N PRO A 92 -2.93 -4.62 22.46
CA PRO A 92 -2.00 -5.72 22.38
C PRO A 92 -2.73 -7.08 22.39
N PRO A 93 -2.20 -8.11 21.70
CA PRO A 93 -0.90 -8.02 21.03
C PRO A 93 -0.97 -7.41 19.60
N ASP A 94 -2.13 -7.43 18.93
CA ASP A 94 -2.16 -7.23 17.48
C ASP A 94 -3.47 -6.64 16.92
N THR A 95 -4.34 -6.06 17.74
CA THR A 95 -5.62 -5.52 17.27
C THR A 95 -5.58 -3.99 17.18
N LEU A 96 -5.85 -3.47 15.97
CA LEU A 96 -6.02 -2.05 15.71
C LEU A 96 -7.52 -1.72 15.62
N VAL A 97 -7.92 -0.64 16.26
CA VAL A 97 -9.24 -0.03 16.09
C VAL A 97 -9.04 1.32 15.42
N LEU A 98 -9.57 1.46 14.23
CA LEU A 98 -9.33 2.59 13.32
C LEU A 98 -10.64 3.34 13.06
N ASP A 99 -10.57 4.62 12.73
CA ASP A 99 -11.71 5.32 12.15
C ASP A 99 -12.11 4.63 10.83
N PHE A 100 -13.42 4.47 10.63
CA PHE A 100 -13.92 4.08 9.32
C PHE A 100 -13.83 5.29 8.38
N LEU A 101 -13.11 5.15 7.28
CA LEU A 101 -13.09 6.16 6.23
C LEU A 101 -14.20 5.87 5.22
N GLU A 102 -15.08 6.84 5.02
CA GLU A 102 -16.08 6.76 3.96
C GLU A 102 -15.45 7.00 2.59
N GLY A 103 -15.79 6.14 1.65
CA GLY A 103 -15.29 6.22 0.28
C GLY A 103 -15.54 4.92 -0.48
N GLU A 104 -15.31 5.00 -1.77
CA GLU A 104 -15.41 3.88 -2.70
C GLU A 104 -14.01 3.42 -3.09
N GLY A 105 -13.79 2.11 -3.18
CA GLY A 105 -12.52 1.53 -3.66
C GLY A 105 -12.36 1.65 -5.19
N ASP A 106 -13.48 1.84 -5.90
CA ASP A 106 -13.44 2.03 -7.35
C ASP A 106 -13.06 3.48 -7.71
N PRO A 107 -12.25 3.67 -8.76
CA PRO A 107 -11.87 4.99 -9.19
C PRO A 107 -13.08 5.78 -9.71
N PRO A 108 -13.06 7.12 -9.54
CA PRO A 108 -14.15 7.97 -10.02
C PRO A 108 -14.32 7.89 -11.53
N ALA A 109 -15.49 8.24 -12.01
CA ALA A 109 -15.79 8.31 -13.44
C ALA A 109 -14.78 9.21 -14.17
N GLY A 110 -14.39 8.82 -15.39
CA GLY A 110 -13.37 9.52 -16.18
C GLY A 110 -11.93 9.14 -15.86
N ALA A 111 -11.70 8.09 -15.04
CA ALA A 111 -10.36 7.51 -14.93
C ALA A 111 -9.82 7.10 -16.33
N PRO A 112 -8.47 7.22 -16.57
CA PRO A 112 -7.42 7.50 -15.57
C PRO A 112 -7.19 8.99 -15.26
N ALA A 113 -7.70 9.93 -16.06
CA ALA A 113 -7.38 11.36 -15.90
C ALA A 113 -7.73 11.91 -14.51
N SER A 114 -8.85 11.45 -13.91
CA SER A 114 -9.30 11.90 -12.58
C SER A 114 -8.44 11.37 -11.42
N VAL A 115 -7.71 10.27 -11.61
CA VAL A 115 -6.93 9.62 -10.53
C VAL A 115 -5.45 10.00 -10.57
N ILE A 116 -4.87 10.25 -11.74
CA ILE A 116 -3.43 10.50 -11.91
C ILE A 116 -2.93 11.66 -11.06
N GLY A 117 -3.61 12.80 -11.12
CA GLY A 117 -3.21 13.98 -10.36
C GLY A 117 -3.26 13.78 -8.84
N PRO A 118 -4.35 13.28 -8.26
CA PRO A 118 -4.41 12.91 -6.85
C PRO A 118 -3.35 11.90 -6.43
N MET A 119 -3.12 10.83 -7.18
CA MET A 119 -2.08 9.83 -6.90
C MET A 119 -0.69 10.46 -6.89
N ALA A 120 -0.36 11.26 -7.90
CA ALA A 120 0.94 11.93 -7.96
C ALA A 120 1.17 12.86 -6.74
N ARG A 121 0.16 13.64 -6.34
CA ARG A 121 0.25 14.49 -5.15
C ARG A 121 0.45 13.69 -3.87
N LEU A 122 -0.27 12.58 -3.72
CA LEU A 122 -0.13 11.72 -2.54
C LEU A 122 1.26 11.06 -2.49
N LEU A 123 1.74 10.49 -3.60
CA LEU A 123 3.09 9.92 -3.70
C LEU A 123 4.15 10.97 -3.33
N VAL A 124 4.05 12.18 -3.87
CA VAL A 124 5.01 13.25 -3.53
C VAL A 124 4.91 13.66 -2.06
N ALA A 125 3.71 13.68 -1.48
CA ALA A 125 3.56 13.96 -0.05
C ALA A 125 4.24 12.90 0.82
N LEU A 126 4.09 11.62 0.51
CA LEU A 126 4.77 10.51 1.19
C LEU A 126 6.30 10.61 1.02
N HIS A 127 6.77 10.78 -0.20
CA HIS A 127 8.19 10.79 -0.54
C HIS A 127 8.95 12.05 -0.06
N ARG A 128 8.27 13.03 0.49
CA ARG A 128 8.90 14.15 1.23
C ARG A 128 9.19 13.81 2.68
N LEU A 129 8.55 12.77 3.22
CA LEU A 129 8.71 12.37 4.61
C LEU A 129 9.90 11.42 4.77
N GLY A 130 10.64 11.62 5.85
CA GLY A 130 11.77 10.78 6.26
C GLY A 130 11.86 10.73 7.78
N PRO A 131 12.89 10.08 8.34
CA PRO A 131 13.07 9.95 9.79
C PRO A 131 13.05 11.31 10.53
N GLU A 132 13.50 12.37 9.86
CA GLU A 132 13.54 13.74 10.38
C GLU A 132 12.15 14.32 10.68
N HIS A 133 11.07 13.70 10.19
CA HIS A 133 9.69 14.12 10.42
C HIS A 133 9.04 13.41 11.63
N GLY A 134 9.84 12.71 12.45
CA GLY A 134 9.35 12.03 13.63
C GLY A 134 8.54 10.78 13.34
N LEU A 135 8.84 10.10 12.23
CA LEU A 135 8.31 8.78 11.92
C LEU A 135 8.78 7.76 12.98
N PRO A 136 7.97 6.76 13.31
CA PRO A 136 8.42 5.65 14.15
C PRO A 136 9.53 4.87 13.43
N PRO A 137 10.26 4.00 14.14
CA PRO A 137 11.20 3.08 13.50
C PRO A 137 10.47 2.22 12.46
N LEU A 138 10.90 2.33 11.20
CA LEU A 138 10.40 1.56 10.07
C LEU A 138 11.54 0.73 9.48
N PRO A 139 11.24 -0.43 8.88
CA PRO A 139 12.23 -1.18 8.10
C PRO A 139 12.74 -0.29 6.96
N THR A 140 14.02 -0.45 6.62
CA THR A 140 14.62 0.29 5.51
C THR A 140 14.82 -0.64 4.32
N PHE A 141 14.22 -0.26 3.20
CA PHE A 141 14.32 -0.98 1.95
C PHE A 141 15.40 -0.33 1.08
N THR A 142 16.66 -0.74 1.28
CA THR A 142 17.82 -0.12 0.61
C THR A 142 18.44 -0.97 -0.48
N ASP A 143 18.36 -2.30 -0.37
CA ASP A 143 18.82 -3.25 -1.39
C ASP A 143 17.63 -4.15 -1.80
N PRO A 144 16.96 -3.80 -2.91
CA PRO A 144 15.79 -4.55 -3.36
C PRO A 144 16.10 -6.02 -3.67
N LEU A 145 17.29 -6.31 -4.17
CA LEU A 145 17.68 -7.69 -4.50
C LEU A 145 17.99 -8.51 -3.25
N ALA A 146 18.68 -7.91 -2.27
CA ALA A 146 18.98 -8.57 -1.00
C ALA A 146 17.71 -8.81 -0.20
N ASP A 147 16.83 -7.82 -0.15
CA ASP A 147 15.58 -7.91 0.57
C ASP A 147 14.65 -8.96 -0.05
N LEU A 148 14.50 -9.00 -1.37
CA LEU A 148 13.72 -10.03 -2.04
C LEU A 148 14.28 -11.44 -1.83
N ARG A 149 15.57 -11.60 -1.90
CA ARG A 149 16.23 -12.90 -1.60
C ARG A 149 15.99 -13.31 -0.15
N THR A 150 15.94 -12.34 0.77
CA THR A 150 15.69 -12.61 2.19
C THR A 150 14.22 -12.98 2.43
N TRP A 151 13.28 -12.28 1.80
CA TRP A 151 11.86 -12.48 2.03
C TRP A 151 11.24 -13.56 1.17
N ARG A 152 11.79 -13.76 -0.06
CA ARG A 152 11.29 -14.71 -1.03
C ARG A 152 12.43 -15.47 -1.72
N PRO A 153 13.26 -16.22 -0.96
CA PRO A 153 14.35 -17.00 -1.53
C PRO A 153 13.85 -18.07 -2.50
N ASP A 154 12.60 -18.50 -2.37
CA ASP A 154 11.91 -19.42 -3.26
C ASP A 154 11.67 -18.83 -4.66
N LEU A 155 11.46 -17.52 -4.76
CA LEU A 155 11.16 -16.82 -6.01
C LEU A 155 12.40 -16.16 -6.65
N PHE A 156 13.38 -15.80 -5.84
CA PHE A 156 14.60 -15.11 -6.27
C PHE A 156 15.86 -15.87 -5.82
N PRO A 157 16.15 -17.07 -6.38
CA PRO A 157 17.41 -17.71 -6.14
C PRO A 157 18.56 -16.79 -6.58
N ALA A 158 19.73 -16.95 -5.92
CA ALA A 158 20.87 -16.02 -6.01
C ALA A 158 21.37 -15.73 -7.44
N ASP A 159 21.02 -16.59 -8.38
CA ASP A 159 21.44 -16.64 -9.78
C ASP A 159 20.34 -16.30 -10.80
N ALA A 160 19.12 -15.96 -10.37
CA ALA A 160 17.94 -15.97 -11.24
C ALA A 160 17.40 -14.61 -11.71
N VAL A 161 17.99 -13.47 -11.37
CA VAL A 161 17.58 -12.19 -11.97
C VAL A 161 18.70 -11.63 -12.83
N PRO A 162 18.77 -12.00 -14.11
CA PRO A 162 19.61 -11.29 -15.05
C PRO A 162 19.02 -9.90 -15.24
N GLY A 163 19.71 -8.90 -14.79
CA GLY A 163 19.26 -7.52 -14.92
C GLY A 163 20.40 -6.55 -14.65
N PRO A 164 20.22 -5.29 -15.05
CA PRO A 164 21.22 -4.26 -14.79
C PRO A 164 21.39 -4.04 -13.28
N ALA A 165 22.58 -3.62 -12.87
CA ALA A 165 22.83 -3.22 -11.49
C ALA A 165 21.91 -2.03 -11.11
N CYS A 166 21.32 -2.10 -9.91
CA CYS A 166 20.55 -0.97 -9.38
C CYS A 166 21.47 0.25 -9.21
N PRO A 167 21.15 1.42 -9.80
CA PRO A 167 21.91 2.62 -9.53
C PRO A 167 21.86 2.97 -8.03
N PRO A 168 22.91 3.55 -7.43
CA PRO A 168 22.90 3.93 -6.02
C PRO A 168 21.83 5.00 -5.73
N LEU A 169 21.20 4.91 -4.57
CA LEU A 169 20.24 5.94 -4.12
C LEU A 169 20.97 7.25 -3.86
N ALA A 170 20.57 8.32 -4.54
CA ALA A 170 21.24 9.63 -4.49
C ALA A 170 20.93 10.46 -3.23
N GLY A 171 20.04 10.01 -2.36
CA GLY A 171 19.59 10.73 -1.17
C GLY A 171 19.18 9.78 -0.04
N PRO A 172 18.71 10.33 1.10
CA PRO A 172 18.20 9.51 2.18
C PRO A 172 16.93 8.78 1.76
N PRO A 173 16.69 7.57 2.32
CA PRO A 173 15.45 6.86 2.09
C PRO A 173 14.26 7.67 2.61
N ARG A 174 13.11 7.52 1.97
CA ARG A 174 11.87 8.24 2.25
C ARG A 174 10.77 7.29 2.64
N LEU A 175 9.70 7.83 3.23
CA LEU A 175 8.53 7.03 3.56
C LEU A 175 7.90 6.49 2.28
N LEU A 176 7.74 5.18 2.24
CA LEU A 176 6.96 4.45 1.25
C LEU A 176 5.76 3.82 1.96
N HIS A 177 4.65 3.76 1.29
CA HIS A 177 3.50 2.97 1.73
C HIS A 177 3.83 1.45 1.67
N GLY A 178 4.63 1.05 0.69
CA GLY A 178 5.08 -0.33 0.48
C GLY A 178 4.10 -1.21 -0.31
N ASP A 179 2.83 -0.79 -0.40
CA ASP A 179 1.78 -1.45 -1.19
C ASP A 179 0.86 -0.40 -1.84
N PHE A 180 1.45 0.56 -2.56
CA PHE A 180 0.72 1.68 -3.17
C PHE A 180 0.11 1.27 -4.52
N TRP A 181 -1.18 0.97 -4.52
CA TRP A 181 -1.99 0.66 -5.70
C TRP A 181 -3.43 1.12 -5.51
N MET A 182 -4.22 1.15 -6.57
CA MET A 182 -5.57 1.73 -6.54
C MET A 182 -6.52 1.02 -5.57
N GLY A 183 -6.33 -0.27 -5.29
CA GLY A 183 -7.16 -1.00 -4.33
C GLY A 183 -6.99 -0.57 -2.88
N ASN A 184 -5.91 0.16 -2.56
CA ASN A 184 -5.68 0.76 -1.25
C ASN A 184 -6.10 2.24 -1.19
N LEU A 185 -6.61 2.81 -2.28
CA LEU A 185 -7.10 4.19 -2.34
C LEU A 185 -8.62 4.23 -2.18
N LEU A 186 -9.10 5.13 -1.33
CA LEU A 186 -10.52 5.46 -1.21
C LEU A 186 -10.82 6.77 -1.91
N TRP A 187 -11.94 6.78 -2.62
CA TRP A 187 -12.42 7.94 -3.37
C TRP A 187 -13.76 8.41 -2.83
N ARG A 188 -13.95 9.72 -2.71
CA ARG A 188 -15.22 10.33 -2.31
C ARG A 188 -15.39 11.67 -3.03
N ASP A 189 -16.56 11.91 -3.58
CA ASP A 189 -16.92 13.16 -4.28
C ASP A 189 -15.92 13.53 -5.39
N GLY A 190 -15.39 12.52 -6.09
CA GLY A 190 -14.41 12.68 -7.16
C GLY A 190 -12.98 13.00 -6.70
N GLY A 191 -12.73 13.03 -5.39
CA GLY A 191 -11.42 13.26 -4.77
C GLY A 191 -10.89 12.06 -4.02
N LEU A 192 -9.60 12.08 -3.68
CA LEU A 192 -8.97 11.09 -2.84
C LEU A 192 -9.39 11.31 -1.38
N ALA A 193 -10.01 10.30 -0.77
CA ALA A 193 -10.48 10.31 0.61
C ALA A 193 -9.50 9.66 1.59
N GLY A 194 -8.76 8.65 1.15
CA GLY A 194 -7.83 7.94 2.03
C GLY A 194 -6.90 6.97 1.34
N LEU A 195 -5.84 6.61 2.06
CA LEU A 195 -4.92 5.53 1.73
C LEU A 195 -4.95 4.51 2.88
N LEU A 196 -5.27 3.26 2.55
CA LEU A 196 -5.47 2.15 3.49
C LEU A 196 -4.27 1.20 3.48
N ASP A 197 -4.20 0.32 4.46
CA ASP A 197 -3.29 -0.84 4.52
C ASP A 197 -1.81 -0.47 4.63
N TRP A 198 -1.42 0.05 5.79
CA TRP A 198 -0.07 0.57 6.09
C TRP A 198 0.91 -0.47 6.65
N GLU A 199 0.56 -1.76 6.63
CA GLU A 199 1.37 -2.81 7.27
C GLU A 199 2.74 -3.04 6.61
N ASP A 200 2.88 -2.70 5.33
CA ASP A 200 4.11 -2.85 4.55
C ASP A 200 4.94 -1.55 4.47
N ALA A 201 4.53 -0.50 5.21
CA ALA A 201 5.23 0.77 5.20
C ALA A 201 6.70 0.64 5.61
N CYS A 202 7.56 1.32 4.87
CA CYS A 202 9.00 1.27 5.04
C CYS A 202 9.68 2.58 4.65
N LEU A 203 10.96 2.68 4.91
CA LEU A 203 11.82 3.72 4.34
C LEU A 203 12.53 3.15 3.11
N GLY A 204 12.48 3.84 1.99
CA GLY A 204 13.08 3.32 0.76
C GLY A 204 13.27 4.37 -0.33
N ASP A 205 13.40 3.87 -1.55
CA ASP A 205 13.55 4.68 -2.75
C ASP A 205 12.19 5.13 -3.29
N PRO A 206 11.89 6.43 -3.37
CA PRO A 206 10.67 6.95 -3.98
C PRO A 206 10.37 6.40 -5.38
N MET A 207 11.41 6.10 -6.16
CA MET A 207 11.22 5.58 -7.52
C MET A 207 10.69 4.15 -7.53
N ALA A 208 10.92 3.38 -6.47
CA ALA A 208 10.33 2.05 -6.30
C ALA A 208 8.81 2.10 -6.23
N GLU A 209 8.28 2.97 -5.38
CA GLU A 209 6.82 3.10 -5.20
C GLU A 209 6.16 3.77 -6.41
N LEU A 210 6.82 4.75 -7.02
CA LEU A 210 6.36 5.33 -8.28
C LEU A 210 6.25 4.26 -9.38
N ALA A 211 7.25 3.38 -9.51
CA ALA A 211 7.22 2.27 -10.48
C ALA A 211 6.12 1.26 -10.17
N ALA A 212 5.90 0.91 -8.89
CA ALA A 212 4.80 0.02 -8.48
C ALA A 212 3.43 0.60 -8.85
N ALA A 213 3.19 1.88 -8.56
CA ALA A 213 1.97 2.59 -8.95
C ALA A 213 1.78 2.65 -10.48
N ARG A 214 2.87 2.79 -11.24
CA ARG A 214 2.86 2.75 -12.71
C ARG A 214 2.50 1.37 -13.25
N CYS A 215 2.96 0.30 -12.60
CA CYS A 215 2.54 -1.07 -12.93
C CYS A 215 1.02 -1.24 -12.77
N ASP A 216 0.45 -0.77 -11.66
CA ASP A 216 -0.99 -0.85 -11.41
C ASP A 216 -1.79 -0.08 -12.49
N LEU A 217 -1.42 1.18 -12.78
CA LEU A 217 -2.09 1.99 -13.80
C LEU A 217 -1.96 1.39 -15.21
N HIS A 218 -0.81 0.81 -15.56
CA HIS A 218 -0.65 0.12 -16.84
C HIS A 218 -1.61 -1.06 -16.95
N SER A 219 -1.69 -1.88 -15.92
CA SER A 219 -2.55 -3.07 -15.93
C SER A 219 -4.04 -2.75 -15.92
N ARG A 220 -4.44 -1.64 -15.28
CA ARG A 220 -5.85 -1.23 -15.17
C ARG A 220 -6.34 -0.43 -16.34
N PHE A 221 -5.48 0.39 -16.92
CA PHE A 221 -5.86 1.34 -17.96
C PHE A 221 -4.98 1.19 -19.20
N SER A 222 -3.72 1.66 -19.17
CA SER A 222 -2.82 1.60 -20.32
C SER A 222 -1.38 2.02 -19.93
N ALA A 223 -0.44 1.76 -20.84
CA ALA A 223 0.92 2.29 -20.76
C ALA A 223 0.93 3.82 -20.68
N ASP A 224 0.07 4.51 -21.43
CA ASP A 224 -0.03 5.97 -21.42
C ASP A 224 -0.45 6.52 -20.03
N ALA A 225 -1.35 5.82 -19.33
CA ALA A 225 -1.74 6.20 -17.99
C ALA A 225 -0.57 6.09 -16.99
N ALA A 226 0.24 5.05 -17.12
CA ALA A 226 1.46 4.88 -16.34
C ALA A 226 2.48 6.01 -16.61
N GLU A 227 2.67 6.38 -17.89
CA GLU A 227 3.55 7.50 -18.24
C GLU A 227 3.00 8.84 -17.74
N ALA A 228 1.69 9.06 -17.84
CA ALA A 228 1.06 10.27 -17.34
C ALA A 228 1.24 10.45 -15.82
N LEU A 229 1.26 9.34 -15.04
CA LEU A 229 1.59 9.41 -13.61
C LEU A 229 3.03 9.90 -13.38
N ALA A 230 4.00 9.38 -14.14
CA ALA A 230 5.38 9.82 -14.02
C ALA A 230 5.56 11.32 -14.39
N TRP A 231 4.86 11.78 -15.43
CA TRP A 231 4.85 13.21 -15.79
C TRP A 231 4.20 14.08 -14.71
N ALA A 232 3.06 13.63 -14.13
CA ALA A 232 2.38 14.35 -13.06
C ALA A 232 3.25 14.41 -11.79
N TYR A 233 3.95 13.33 -11.46
CA TYR A 233 4.91 13.29 -10.36
C TYR A 233 6.09 14.25 -10.64
N ALA A 234 6.69 14.20 -11.84
CA ALA A 234 7.82 15.03 -12.25
C ALA A 234 7.50 16.54 -12.22
N ALA A 235 6.24 16.91 -12.39
CA ALA A 235 5.79 18.30 -12.24
C ALA A 235 5.80 18.80 -10.79
N LEU A 236 5.83 17.90 -9.80
CA LEU A 236 5.74 18.20 -8.38
C LEU A 236 7.03 17.93 -7.59
N ALA A 237 7.86 17.00 -8.07
CA ALA A 237 9.10 16.58 -7.42
C ALA A 237 10.12 16.06 -8.45
N PRO A 238 11.42 16.11 -8.14
CA PRO A 238 12.45 15.55 -9.01
C PRO A 238 12.25 14.03 -9.22
N VAL A 239 12.51 13.57 -10.44
CA VAL A 239 12.52 12.15 -10.80
C VAL A 239 13.93 11.74 -11.18
N ASP A 240 14.49 10.77 -10.47
CA ASP A 240 15.71 10.09 -10.90
C ASP A 240 15.34 9.08 -12.00
N ARG A 241 15.55 9.48 -13.26
CA ARG A 241 15.15 8.68 -14.41
C ARG A 241 15.92 7.36 -14.53
N ALA A 242 17.17 7.33 -14.14
CA ALA A 242 17.98 6.10 -14.19
C ALA A 242 17.44 5.07 -13.19
N ARG A 243 17.12 5.52 -11.97
CA ARG A 243 16.52 4.66 -10.96
C ARG A 243 15.11 4.27 -11.33
N LEU A 244 14.28 5.18 -11.83
CA LEU A 244 12.92 4.86 -12.26
C LEU A 244 12.93 3.81 -13.37
N SER A 245 13.80 3.93 -14.37
CA SER A 245 13.93 2.91 -15.43
C SER A 245 14.34 1.56 -14.89
N TRP A 246 15.23 1.53 -13.88
CA TRP A 246 15.61 0.29 -13.22
C TRP A 246 14.43 -0.32 -12.44
N TRP A 247 13.69 0.49 -11.69
CA TRP A 247 12.51 0.03 -10.94
C TRP A 247 11.35 -0.38 -11.87
N ASP A 248 11.20 0.27 -13.03
CA ASP A 248 10.23 -0.13 -14.07
C ASP A 248 10.56 -1.49 -14.70
N PHE A 249 11.83 -1.91 -14.66
CA PHE A 249 12.23 -3.29 -14.97
C PHE A 249 11.97 -4.23 -13.80
N TYR A 250 12.38 -3.84 -12.59
CA TYR A 250 12.40 -4.69 -11.43
C TYR A 250 10.99 -5.00 -10.89
N MET A 251 10.12 -3.99 -10.72
CA MET A 251 8.80 -4.19 -10.13
C MET A 251 7.92 -5.15 -10.94
N PRO A 252 7.75 -5.02 -12.26
CA PRO A 252 6.99 -5.99 -13.02
C PRO A 252 7.66 -7.37 -13.04
N THR A 253 9.00 -7.46 -13.04
CA THR A 253 9.71 -8.73 -12.94
C THR A 253 9.38 -9.44 -11.62
N ALA A 254 9.44 -8.74 -10.50
CA ALA A 254 9.06 -9.27 -9.20
C ALA A 254 7.60 -9.73 -9.18
N GLN A 255 6.68 -8.91 -9.67
CA GLN A 255 5.25 -9.25 -9.72
C GLN A 255 4.96 -10.49 -10.57
N LEU A 256 5.60 -10.63 -11.73
CA LEU A 256 5.45 -11.78 -12.62
C LEU A 256 5.81 -13.12 -11.94
N THR A 257 6.68 -13.11 -10.93
CA THR A 257 7.12 -14.33 -10.25
C THR A 257 6.13 -14.84 -9.21
N HIS A 258 5.24 -13.99 -8.68
CA HIS A 258 4.35 -14.37 -7.59
C HIS A 258 2.86 -14.04 -7.80
N MET A 259 2.51 -13.39 -8.92
CA MET A 259 1.14 -12.95 -9.19
C MET A 259 0.11 -14.11 -9.27
N ASP A 260 0.54 -15.32 -9.55
CA ASP A 260 -0.34 -16.49 -9.56
C ASP A 260 -0.96 -16.77 -8.18
N GLY A 261 -0.30 -16.30 -7.11
CA GLY A 261 -0.79 -16.39 -5.73
C GLY A 261 -1.75 -15.28 -5.31
N TRP A 262 -2.07 -14.30 -6.18
CA TRP A 262 -2.92 -13.16 -5.82
C TRP A 262 -4.41 -13.47 -5.77
N GLY A 263 -4.82 -14.66 -6.27
CA GLY A 263 -6.24 -15.06 -6.29
C GLY A 263 -7.10 -14.25 -7.25
N LEU A 264 -6.51 -13.62 -8.26
CA LEU A 264 -7.24 -12.90 -9.29
C LEU A 264 -8.04 -13.85 -10.19
N PRO A 265 -9.20 -13.42 -10.72
CA PRO A 265 -9.87 -14.12 -11.80
C PRO A 265 -8.94 -14.36 -13.00
N PRO A 266 -9.07 -15.46 -13.76
CA PRO A 266 -8.16 -15.80 -14.85
C PRO A 266 -7.95 -14.70 -15.90
N ASP A 267 -9.01 -13.99 -16.29
CA ASP A 267 -8.95 -12.90 -17.27
C ASP A 267 -8.18 -11.69 -16.74
N ASP A 268 -8.40 -11.34 -15.46
CA ASP A 268 -7.65 -10.28 -14.78
C ASP A 268 -6.18 -10.65 -14.64
N LEU A 269 -5.88 -11.89 -14.25
CA LEU A 269 -4.52 -12.39 -14.15
C LEU A 269 -3.79 -12.33 -15.49
N ALA A 270 -4.47 -12.73 -16.59
CA ALA A 270 -3.92 -12.66 -17.94
C ALA A 270 -3.62 -11.20 -18.35
N ARG A 271 -4.56 -10.29 -18.11
CA ARG A 271 -4.41 -8.86 -18.40
C ARG A 271 -3.23 -8.25 -17.64
N VAL A 272 -3.13 -8.51 -16.34
CA VAL A 272 -2.02 -8.01 -15.49
C VAL A 272 -0.69 -8.60 -15.98
N ARG A 273 -0.64 -9.90 -16.29
CA ARG A 273 0.56 -10.56 -16.79
C ARG A 273 1.06 -9.92 -18.10
N THR A 274 0.15 -9.63 -19.02
CA THR A 274 0.48 -8.96 -20.29
C THR A 274 1.09 -7.59 -20.00
N ALA A 275 0.43 -6.75 -19.21
CA ALA A 275 0.91 -5.42 -18.88
C ALA A 275 2.28 -5.43 -18.18
N MET A 276 2.51 -6.37 -17.25
CA MET A 276 3.79 -6.52 -16.58
C MET A 276 4.91 -6.97 -17.53
N THR A 277 4.60 -7.89 -18.44
CA THR A 277 5.55 -8.35 -19.45
C THR A 277 5.94 -7.21 -20.39
N GLU A 278 4.97 -6.47 -20.92
CA GLU A 278 5.21 -5.31 -21.77
C GLU A 278 6.07 -4.25 -21.10
N ARG A 279 5.75 -3.91 -19.84
CA ARG A 279 6.50 -2.91 -19.09
C ARG A 279 7.92 -3.33 -18.82
N ARG A 280 8.15 -4.58 -18.40
CA ARG A 280 9.50 -5.16 -18.20
C ARG A 280 10.32 -5.07 -19.48
N ASP A 281 9.75 -5.51 -20.61
CA ASP A 281 10.46 -5.58 -21.90
C ASP A 281 10.79 -4.18 -22.44
N GLN A 282 9.88 -3.22 -22.30
CA GLN A 282 10.13 -1.81 -22.61
C GLN A 282 11.28 -1.24 -21.76
N SER A 283 11.31 -1.56 -20.49
CA SER A 283 12.35 -1.07 -19.58
C SER A 283 13.72 -1.71 -19.88
N LEU A 284 13.76 -3.00 -20.22
CA LEU A 284 14.99 -3.68 -20.67
C LEU A 284 15.55 -3.02 -21.93
N ALA A 285 14.70 -2.72 -22.91
CA ALA A 285 15.12 -2.02 -24.13
C ALA A 285 15.68 -0.61 -23.80
N ALA A 286 15.03 0.13 -22.90
CA ALA A 286 15.50 1.45 -22.46
C ALA A 286 16.83 1.40 -21.71
N LEU A 287 17.14 0.28 -21.04
CA LEU A 287 18.40 0.02 -20.34
C LEU A 287 19.50 -0.56 -21.26
N GLY A 288 19.22 -0.73 -22.57
CA GLY A 288 20.16 -1.26 -23.55
C GLY A 288 20.40 -2.77 -23.43
N MET A 289 19.46 -3.51 -22.89
CA MET A 289 19.54 -4.94 -22.61
C MET A 289 18.46 -5.76 -23.37
N GLY A 290 17.86 -5.18 -24.38
CA GLY A 290 16.84 -5.84 -25.23
C GLY A 290 17.40 -6.58 -26.42
#